data_b931c4367c462455435f667c8a9438a8
#
_entry.id   b931c4367c462455435f667c8a9438a8
#
_cell.length_a   1.000
_cell.length_b   1.000
_cell.length_c   1.000
_cell.angle_alpha   90.00
_cell.angle_beta   90.00
_cell.angle_gamma   90.00
#
_symmetry.space_group_name_H-M   'P 1'
#
loop_
_entity.id
_entity.type
_entity.pdbx_description
1 polymer ?
#
loop_
_entity_poly.entity_id
_entity_poly.type
_entity_poly.pdbx_seq_one_letter_code
_entity_poly.pdbx_strand_id
1 'polypeptide(L)' 'MTKVTSEHVSVDSSLVNNMHYMPETKNLYVTFSNGTIYRYSNVDSATYEDVRNSGSIGKALHKKIFNVFEYRKI' A
#
# COMPACT_ATOMS: atom_id res chain seq x y z
N MET A 1 21.85 6.47 -10.80
CA MET A 1 20.63 5.68 -10.74
C MET A 1 19.97 5.80 -9.37
N THR A 2 18.70 5.97 -9.37
CA THR A 2 17.99 6.16 -8.11
C THR A 2 17.58 4.80 -7.54
N LYS A 3 17.91 4.60 -6.29
CA LYS A 3 17.51 3.39 -5.59
C LYS A 3 16.15 3.62 -4.94
N VAL A 4 15.23 2.69 -5.15
CA VAL A 4 13.92 2.78 -4.52
C VAL A 4 14.06 2.37 -3.07
N THR A 5 13.63 3.24 -2.17
CA THR A 5 13.69 2.97 -0.73
C THR A 5 12.28 2.77 -0.20
N SER A 6 12.18 2.23 1.01
CA SER A 6 10.88 2.09 1.66
C SER A 6 10.24 3.47 1.82
N GLU A 7 8.92 3.52 1.71
CA GLU A 7 8.19 4.78 1.73
C GLU A 7 6.95 4.65 2.61
N HIS A 8 6.79 5.62 3.49
CA HIS A 8 5.63 5.72 4.36
C HIS A 8 4.75 6.87 3.89
N VAL A 9 3.50 6.59 3.62
CA VAL A 9 2.57 7.58 3.07
C VAL A 9 1.32 7.65 3.94
N SER A 10 1.00 8.84 4.41
CA SER A 10 -0.25 9.07 5.11
C SER A 10 -1.39 9.11 4.10
N VAL A 11 -2.49 8.47 4.43
CA VAL A 11 -3.63 8.37 3.53
C VAL A 11 -4.83 9.08 4.15
N ASP A 12 -5.39 10.01 3.39
CA ASP A 12 -6.58 10.75 3.82
C ASP A 12 -7.83 9.97 3.39
N SER A 13 -8.20 8.98 4.20
CA SER A 13 -9.33 8.11 3.92
C SER A 13 -9.99 7.73 5.24
N SER A 14 -11.30 7.53 5.22
CA SER A 14 -12.02 7.08 6.41
C SER A 14 -11.66 5.64 6.79
N LEU A 15 -11.15 4.86 5.85
CA LEU A 15 -10.84 3.44 6.08
C LEU A 15 -9.37 3.20 6.35
N VAL A 16 -8.48 3.94 5.70
CA VAL A 16 -7.04 3.69 5.74
C VAL A 16 -6.31 4.91 6.30
N ASN A 17 -5.43 4.66 7.28
CA ASN A 17 -4.61 5.72 7.87
C ASN A 17 -3.32 5.96 7.10
N ASN A 18 -2.64 4.88 6.71
CA ASN A 18 -1.37 5.02 6.03
C ASN A 18 -1.02 3.72 5.31
N MET A 19 -0.02 3.82 4.46
CA MET A 19 0.58 2.66 3.83
C MET A 19 2.09 2.80 3.86
N HIS A 20 2.78 1.67 3.88
CA HIS A 20 4.23 1.64 3.90
C HIS A 20 4.69 0.59 2.90
N TYR A 21 5.48 1.00 1.92
CA TYR A 21 5.94 0.10 0.87
C TYR A 21 7.41 -0.24 1.03
N MET A 22 7.72 -1.52 0.92
CA MET A 22 9.08 -2.01 0.98
C MET A 22 9.46 -2.64 -0.36
N PRO A 23 10.13 -1.89 -1.22
CA PRO A 23 10.41 -2.37 -2.58
C PRO A 23 11.33 -3.59 -2.63
N GLU A 24 12.20 -3.74 -1.65
CA GLU A 24 13.14 -4.87 -1.65
C GLU A 24 12.41 -6.20 -1.51
N THR A 25 11.34 -6.23 -0.74
CA THR A 25 10.57 -7.44 -0.51
C THR A 25 9.26 -7.43 -1.28
N LYS A 26 8.91 -6.30 -1.90
CA LYS A 26 7.64 -6.08 -2.58
C LYS A 26 6.45 -6.25 -1.65
N ASN A 27 6.63 -5.90 -0.40
CA ASN A 27 5.56 -5.93 0.59
C ASN A 27 4.96 -4.54 0.76
N LEU A 28 3.65 -4.48 0.74
CA LEU A 28 2.93 -3.25 1.03
C LEU A 28 2.15 -3.43 2.32
N TYR A 29 2.47 -2.63 3.32
CA TYR A 29 1.79 -2.64 4.61
C TYR A 29 0.72 -1.56 4.60
N VAL A 30 -0.50 -1.93 4.91
CA VAL A 30 -1.62 -0.98 4.97
C VAL A 30 -2.15 -0.96 6.39
N THR A 31 -2.13 0.21 7.01
CA THR A 31 -2.70 0.39 8.34
C THR A 31 -4.09 0.99 8.20
N PHE A 32 -5.07 0.25 8.67
CA PHE A 32 -6.46 0.66 8.60
C PHE A 32 -6.81 1.56 9.77
N SER A 33 -7.92 2.27 9.66
CA SER A 33 -8.33 3.25 10.66
C SER A 33 -8.62 2.61 12.02
N ASN A 34 -8.93 1.32 12.05
CA ASN A 34 -9.16 0.59 13.29
C ASN A 34 -7.87 0.05 13.93
N GLY A 35 -6.71 0.38 13.34
CA GLY A 35 -5.43 -0.06 13.87
C GLY A 35 -4.92 -1.37 13.31
N THR A 36 -5.72 -2.07 12.50
CA THR A 36 -5.30 -3.33 11.89
C THR A 36 -4.30 -3.08 10.78
N ILE A 37 -3.27 -3.92 10.71
CA ILE A 37 -2.24 -3.82 9.68
C ILE A 37 -2.28 -5.10 8.84
N TYR A 38 -2.39 -4.94 7.53
CA TYR A 38 -2.29 -6.04 6.59
C TYR A 38 -1.04 -5.88 5.75
N ARG A 39 -0.36 -6.99 5.50
CA ARG A 39 0.81 -7.02 4.61
C ARG A 39 0.39 -7.68 3.30
N TYR A 40 0.42 -6.91 2.23
CA TYR A 40 0.16 -7.42 0.88
C TYR A 40 1.46 -7.80 0.23
N SER A 41 1.52 -9.00 -0.34
CA SER A 41 2.75 -9.58 -0.90
C SER A 41 2.79 -9.44 -2.41
N ASN A 42 4.00 -9.36 -2.95
CA ASN A 42 4.24 -9.32 -4.40
C ASN A 42 3.65 -8.10 -5.08
N VAL A 43 3.61 -6.98 -4.37
CA VAL A 43 3.16 -5.71 -4.95
C VAL A 43 4.35 -5.08 -5.65
N ASP A 44 4.33 -5.07 -6.97
CA ASP A 44 5.43 -4.49 -7.73
C ASP A 44 5.41 -2.96 -7.62
N SER A 45 6.58 -2.35 -7.85
CA SER A 45 6.71 -0.92 -7.66
C SER A 45 5.83 -0.12 -8.60
N ALA A 46 5.60 -0.61 -9.82
CA ALA A 46 4.72 0.08 -10.76
C ALA A 46 3.28 0.15 -10.24
N THR A 47 2.78 -0.96 -9.70
CA THR A 47 1.44 -0.97 -9.10
C THR A 47 1.36 -0.06 -7.89
N TYR A 48 2.38 -0.10 -7.04
CA TYR A 48 2.42 0.77 -5.88
C TYR A 48 2.41 2.24 -6.30
N GLU A 49 3.22 2.61 -7.29
CA GLU A 49 3.27 4.00 -7.75
C GLU A 49 1.95 4.46 -8.36
N ASP A 50 1.27 3.57 -9.07
CA ASP A 50 -0.06 3.90 -9.58
C ASP A 50 -1.03 4.26 -8.45
N VAL A 51 -0.97 3.52 -7.36
CA VAL A 51 -1.80 3.79 -6.19
C VAL A 51 -1.39 5.10 -5.54
N ARG A 52 -0.09 5.27 -5.31
CA ARG A 52 0.45 6.45 -4.64
C ARG A 52 0.14 7.73 -5.39
N ASN A 53 0.21 7.69 -6.71
CA ASN A 53 0.01 8.86 -7.56
C ASN A 53 -1.44 9.03 -8.01
N SER A 54 -2.34 8.21 -7.54
CA SER A 54 -3.75 8.35 -7.89
C SER A 54 -4.35 9.56 -7.19
N GLY A 55 -5.47 10.04 -7.70
CA GLY A 55 -6.19 11.14 -7.08
C GLY A 55 -6.83 10.75 -5.75
N SER A 56 -6.98 9.46 -5.49
CA SER A 56 -7.53 8.97 -4.23
C SER A 56 -6.87 7.64 -3.91
N ILE A 57 -5.96 7.67 -2.94
CA ILE A 57 -5.21 6.49 -2.54
C ILE A 57 -6.15 5.42 -1.98
N GLY A 58 -7.13 5.83 -1.18
CA GLY A 58 -8.09 4.88 -0.62
C GLY A 58 -8.83 4.11 -1.69
N LYS A 59 -9.32 4.80 -2.70
CA LYS A 59 -10.04 4.14 -3.80
C LYS A 59 -9.11 3.27 -4.62
N ALA A 60 -7.89 3.75 -4.85
CA ALA A 60 -6.91 2.98 -5.62
C ALA A 60 -6.50 1.70 -4.90
N LEU A 61 -6.37 1.74 -3.57
CA LEU A 61 -6.10 0.54 -2.79
C LEU A 61 -7.22 -0.48 -2.96
N HIS A 62 -8.47 -0.03 -2.88
CA HIS A 62 -9.60 -0.94 -3.09
C HIS A 62 -9.57 -1.57 -4.47
N LYS A 63 -9.26 -0.78 -5.48
CA LYS A 63 -9.34 -1.23 -6.86
C LYS A 63 -8.16 -2.07 -7.28
N LYS A 64 -6.95 -1.75 -6.80
CA LYS A 64 -5.71 -2.34 -7.31
C LYS A 64 -5.00 -3.26 -6.34
N ILE A 65 -5.27 -3.15 -5.06
CA ILE A 65 -4.56 -3.91 -4.03
C ILE A 65 -5.47 -4.90 -3.31
N PHE A 66 -6.57 -4.40 -2.73
CA PHE A 66 -7.50 -5.27 -2.02
C PHE A 66 -8.14 -6.23 -3.01
N ASN A 67 -8.22 -7.51 -2.68
CA ASN A 67 -8.78 -8.55 -3.54
C ASN A 67 -7.95 -8.86 -4.80
N VAL A 68 -6.76 -8.29 -4.92
CA VAL A 68 -5.87 -8.54 -6.06
C VAL A 68 -4.63 -9.28 -5.61
N PHE A 69 -4.04 -8.85 -4.50
CA PHE A 69 -2.83 -9.45 -3.97
C PHE A 69 -3.11 -10.25 -2.72
N GLU A 70 -2.29 -11.27 -2.49
CA GLU A 70 -2.35 -12.01 -1.24
C GLU A 70 -1.97 -11.13 -0.08
N TYR A 71 -2.60 -11.35 1.06
CA TYR A 71 -2.31 -10.55 2.23
C TYR A 71 -2.34 -11.40 3.48
N ARG A 72 -1.73 -10.86 4.54
CA ARG A 72 -1.72 -11.48 5.86
C ARG A 72 -1.90 -10.39 6.91
N LYS A 73 -2.78 -10.64 7.84
CA LYS A 73 -2.94 -9.74 8.97
C LYS A 73 -1.74 -9.89 9.92
N ILE A 74 -1.17 -8.79 10.31
CA ILE A 74 -0.02 -8.75 11.21
C ILE A 74 -0.44 -8.54 12.66
#